data_847298a61d6a10424410f22040422956
#
_entry.id   847298a61d6a10424410f22040422956
#
_cell.length_a   1.000
_cell.length_b   1.000
_cell.length_c   1.000
_cell.angle_alpha   90.00
_cell.angle_beta   90.00
_cell.angle_gamma   90.00
#
_symmetry.space_group_name_H-M   'P 1'
#
loop_
_entity.id
_entity.type
_entity.pdbx_description
1 polymer ?
#
loop_
_entity_poly.entity_id
_entity_poly.type
_entity_poly.pdbx_seq_one_letter_code
_entity_poly.pdbx_strand_id
1 'polypeptide(L)'
;MEKFSYGTKKLIGGEFELNSVSNVPSNGLDKFTKGTLGTWTTNGRSALYLILQQIKSQEVNHIHLPAFLCQSILQPVLALELDYSFYPVQPDLTALPNPPSNSAVLLIHYFGFINNAVDKLRADSGQDYLLIEDACHVFLNDEYFNKSKDQFVFFSTRKHSPTVLGGWCNLDLDLDDPCKDIEICTWKSLAARLMKGIYLSDKDGEVNSTMEDYYLKLFREVEDSFNSGIQPTRLPQLILNLIDSLSWNTISRKRRDNWQILHELLGNKVEHLFDYLPDGAVPLGHVIRLKNRDRVKEKLAEHRIYAPVHWPLPEEVDKKKFPDSKVLSDSLLTLPIDQRYGPDDMNYIANTLKRIL
;
A
#
# COMPACT_ATOMS: atom_id res chain seq x y z
N MET A 1 11.22 15.68 34.34
CA MET A 1 10.43 14.68 33.58
C MET A 1 9.12 15.33 33.19
N GLU A 2 9.13 16.00 32.03
CA GLU A 2 7.88 16.57 31.50
C GLU A 2 6.99 15.42 31.05
N LYS A 3 5.85 15.31 31.71
CA LYS A 3 4.75 14.46 31.23
C LYS A 3 4.21 15.10 29.95
N PHE A 4 4.61 14.59 28.79
CA PHE A 4 3.87 14.83 27.56
C PHE A 4 2.49 14.19 27.73
N SER A 5 1.52 15.00 28.16
CA SER A 5 0.13 14.60 28.16
C SER A 5 -0.39 14.71 26.72
N TYR A 6 -0.16 13.68 25.92
CA TYR A 6 -0.98 13.50 24.73
C TYR A 6 -2.40 13.23 25.21
N GLY A 7 -3.35 14.01 24.69
CA GLY A 7 -4.77 13.78 24.98
C GLY A 7 -5.08 12.29 24.77
N THR A 8 -5.92 11.75 25.62
CA THR A 8 -6.19 10.31 25.83
C THR A 8 -6.59 9.52 24.57
N LYS A 9 -6.83 10.20 23.42
CA LYS A 9 -7.32 9.60 22.17
C LYS A 9 -6.38 9.63 20.97
N LYS A 10 -5.15 10.16 21.10
CA LYS A 10 -4.24 10.18 19.95
C LYS A 10 -3.83 8.75 19.56
N LEU A 11 -4.03 8.42 18.30
CA LEU A 11 -3.72 7.15 17.69
C LEU A 11 -2.79 7.37 16.50
N ILE A 12 -1.69 6.62 16.43
CA ILE A 12 -0.74 6.68 15.31
C ILE A 12 -0.79 5.36 14.54
N GLY A 13 -1.05 5.43 13.24
CA GLY A 13 -1.22 4.27 12.36
C GLY A 13 -2.67 3.85 12.15
N GLY A 14 -2.86 2.64 11.65
CA GLY A 14 -4.16 2.09 11.28
C GLY A 14 -4.80 2.80 10.07
N GLU A 15 -6.03 2.40 9.73
CA GLU A 15 -6.79 2.96 8.61
C GLU A 15 -6.93 4.48 8.71
N PHE A 16 -6.92 5.16 7.55
CA PHE A 16 -7.09 6.60 7.49
C PHE A 16 -8.49 7.01 7.94
N GLU A 17 -8.57 8.07 8.73
CA GLU A 17 -9.80 8.81 8.97
C GLU A 17 -10.06 9.85 7.86
N LEU A 18 -11.32 10.25 7.71
CA LEU A 18 -11.74 11.35 6.83
C LEU A 18 -12.23 12.52 7.68
N ASN A 19 -11.38 13.53 7.90
CA ASN A 19 -11.68 14.69 8.74
C ASN A 19 -12.23 15.89 7.94
N SER A 20 -11.72 16.09 6.73
CA SER A 20 -12.15 17.14 5.82
C SER A 20 -11.77 16.78 4.39
N VAL A 21 -12.60 17.23 3.46
CA VAL A 21 -12.29 17.20 2.03
C VAL A 21 -11.98 18.63 1.62
N SER A 22 -10.86 18.85 0.97
CA SER A 22 -10.54 20.18 0.42
C SER A 22 -11.55 20.52 -0.67
N ASN A 23 -12.17 21.69 -0.59
CA ASN A 23 -13.05 22.19 -1.64
C ASN A 23 -12.29 22.78 -2.84
N VAL A 24 -10.97 22.71 -2.83
CA VAL A 24 -10.14 23.21 -3.92
C VAL A 24 -9.87 22.04 -4.88
N PRO A 25 -10.38 22.07 -6.12
CA PRO A 25 -10.00 21.10 -7.13
C PRO A 25 -8.47 21.09 -7.27
N SER A 26 -7.84 19.97 -7.01
CA SER A 26 -6.38 19.89 -7.01
C SER A 26 -5.80 19.35 -8.30
N ASN A 27 -6.66 19.01 -9.30
CA ASN A 27 -6.31 18.24 -10.48
C ASN A 27 -5.53 16.96 -10.09
N GLY A 28 -5.93 16.35 -8.99
CA GLY A 28 -5.24 15.21 -8.39
C GLY A 28 -5.26 14.00 -9.29
N LEU A 29 -6.38 13.76 -9.98
CA LEU A 29 -6.51 12.67 -10.96
C LEU A 29 -5.58 12.89 -12.15
N ASP A 30 -5.54 14.10 -12.71
CA ASP A 30 -4.67 14.43 -13.84
C ASP A 30 -3.18 14.27 -13.49
N LYS A 31 -2.80 14.54 -12.24
CA LYS A 31 -1.43 14.29 -11.76
C LYS A 31 -1.08 12.81 -11.67
N PHE A 32 -2.05 11.97 -11.32
CA PHE A 32 -1.85 10.53 -11.25
C PHE A 32 -1.86 9.88 -12.62
N THR A 33 -2.73 10.33 -13.49
CA THR A 33 -2.92 9.70 -14.80
C THR A 33 -2.31 10.49 -15.94
N LYS A 34 -2.03 11.81 -15.76
CA LYS A 34 -1.47 12.75 -16.76
C LYS A 34 -2.06 12.61 -18.16
N GLY A 35 -3.36 12.36 -18.24
CA GLY A 35 -4.03 12.10 -19.48
C GLY A 35 -3.70 10.75 -20.12
N THR A 36 -3.00 9.87 -19.43
CA THR A 36 -2.77 8.50 -19.87
C THR A 36 -4.07 7.72 -19.78
N LEU A 37 -4.40 7.01 -20.84
CA LEU A 37 -5.51 6.08 -20.84
C LEU A 37 -5.28 5.01 -19.78
N GLY A 38 -6.30 4.78 -18.98
CA GLY A 38 -6.24 3.77 -17.94
C GLY A 38 -7.57 3.65 -17.21
N THR A 39 -7.77 2.55 -16.53
CA THR A 39 -9.04 2.19 -15.92
C THR A 39 -8.95 2.28 -14.40
N TRP A 40 -9.86 3.05 -13.81
CA TRP A 40 -10.12 3.07 -12.38
C TRP A 40 -11.07 1.94 -11.98
N THR A 41 -10.69 1.20 -10.92
CA THR A 41 -11.47 0.10 -10.39
C THR A 41 -11.44 0.05 -8.87
N THR A 42 -12.10 -0.91 -8.25
CA THR A 42 -12.33 -1.00 -6.81
C THR A 42 -11.06 -0.91 -5.95
N ASN A 43 -10.03 -1.67 -6.28
CA ASN A 43 -8.78 -1.72 -5.53
C ASN A 43 -7.62 -2.26 -6.39
N GLY A 44 -6.39 -2.28 -5.84
CA GLY A 44 -5.22 -2.79 -6.56
C GLY A 44 -5.33 -4.27 -6.96
N ARG A 45 -6.05 -5.08 -6.19
CA ARG A 45 -6.33 -6.49 -6.49
C ARG A 45 -7.20 -6.64 -7.75
N SER A 46 -8.23 -5.82 -7.86
CA SER A 46 -9.08 -5.75 -9.06
C SER A 46 -8.32 -5.22 -10.28
N ALA A 47 -7.44 -4.23 -10.08
CA ALA A 47 -6.59 -3.72 -11.15
C ALA A 47 -5.61 -4.79 -11.68
N LEU A 48 -4.97 -5.55 -10.77
CA LEU A 48 -4.13 -6.68 -11.16
C LEU A 48 -4.94 -7.77 -11.87
N TYR A 49 -6.15 -8.07 -11.39
CA TYR A 49 -7.04 -9.05 -12.04
C TYR A 49 -7.33 -8.69 -13.50
N LEU A 50 -7.64 -7.43 -13.79
CA LEU A 50 -7.88 -6.95 -15.16
C LEU A 50 -6.64 -7.10 -16.05
N ILE A 51 -5.44 -6.77 -15.53
CA ILE A 51 -4.19 -7.00 -16.26
C ILE A 51 -3.99 -8.48 -16.55
N LEU A 52 -4.15 -9.35 -15.56
CA LEU A 52 -3.96 -10.79 -15.73
C LEU A 52 -4.99 -11.40 -16.68
N GLN A 53 -6.23 -10.91 -16.68
CA GLN A 53 -7.26 -11.30 -17.63
C GLN A 53 -6.87 -10.91 -19.06
N GLN A 54 -6.34 -9.71 -19.27
CA GLN A 54 -5.82 -9.25 -20.56
C GLN A 54 -4.65 -10.11 -21.04
N ILE A 55 -3.71 -10.43 -20.15
CA ILE A 55 -2.52 -11.27 -20.44
C ILE A 55 -2.95 -12.70 -20.80
N LYS A 56 -3.90 -13.26 -20.06
CA LYS A 56 -4.45 -14.60 -20.35
C LYS A 56 -5.11 -14.66 -21.73
N SER A 57 -5.77 -13.59 -22.18
CA SER A 57 -6.34 -13.50 -23.52
C SER A 57 -5.29 -13.48 -24.64
N GLN A 58 -4.03 -13.22 -24.32
CA GLN A 58 -2.86 -13.29 -25.21
C GLN A 58 -2.16 -14.66 -25.15
N GLU A 59 -2.82 -15.68 -24.59
CA GLU A 59 -2.28 -17.03 -24.43
C GLU A 59 -1.06 -17.14 -23.50
N VAL A 60 -0.81 -16.14 -22.66
CA VAL A 60 0.20 -16.17 -21.59
C VAL A 60 -0.47 -16.67 -20.32
N ASN A 61 -0.17 -17.90 -19.92
CA ASN A 61 -0.85 -18.60 -18.81
C ASN A 61 0.05 -18.77 -17.57
N HIS A 62 1.28 -18.30 -17.60
CA HIS A 62 2.23 -18.41 -16.48
C HIS A 62 2.65 -17.03 -15.97
N ILE A 63 2.63 -16.85 -14.65
CA ILE A 63 3.14 -15.64 -14.00
C ILE A 63 4.29 -15.96 -13.04
N HIS A 64 5.39 -15.19 -13.17
CA HIS A 64 6.56 -15.29 -12.30
C HIS A 64 6.50 -14.19 -11.23
N LEU A 65 6.39 -14.59 -9.96
CA LEU A 65 6.09 -13.73 -8.81
C LEU A 65 7.30 -13.59 -7.88
N PRO A 66 7.53 -12.44 -7.22
CA PRO A 66 8.52 -12.37 -6.16
C PRO A 66 8.10 -13.23 -4.96
N ALA A 67 9.03 -13.92 -4.33
CA ALA A 67 8.72 -14.75 -3.14
C ALA A 67 8.42 -13.92 -1.88
N PHE A 68 8.67 -12.61 -1.90
CA PHE A 68 8.25 -11.68 -0.86
C PHE A 68 7.11 -10.81 -1.37
N LEU A 69 5.88 -11.20 -1.07
CA LEU A 69 4.65 -10.57 -1.58
C LEU A 69 3.49 -10.63 -0.58
N CYS A 70 2.49 -9.81 -0.82
CA CYS A 70 1.21 -9.82 -0.10
C CYS A 70 0.30 -10.94 -0.62
N GLN A 71 -0.44 -11.61 0.25
CA GLN A 71 -1.46 -12.61 -0.12
C GLN A 71 -2.47 -12.08 -1.16
N SER A 72 -2.78 -10.79 -1.12
CA SER A 72 -3.72 -10.17 -2.06
C SER A 72 -3.27 -10.20 -3.53
N ILE A 73 -1.98 -10.43 -3.80
CA ILE A 73 -1.45 -10.59 -5.16
C ILE A 73 -1.76 -12.00 -5.71
N LEU A 74 -1.79 -13.01 -4.86
CA LEU A 74 -2.10 -14.37 -5.28
C LEU A 74 -3.58 -14.57 -5.63
N GLN A 75 -4.48 -13.83 -5.00
CA GLN A 75 -5.92 -14.00 -5.21
C GLN A 75 -6.33 -13.83 -6.69
N PRO A 76 -5.91 -12.79 -7.45
CA PRO A 76 -6.19 -12.69 -8.88
C PRO A 76 -5.60 -13.83 -9.70
N VAL A 77 -4.39 -14.29 -9.35
CA VAL A 77 -3.71 -15.38 -10.04
C VAL A 77 -4.50 -16.68 -9.90
N LEU A 78 -4.90 -17.01 -8.67
CA LEU A 78 -5.70 -18.21 -8.35
C LEU A 78 -7.11 -18.13 -8.95
N ALA A 79 -7.75 -16.94 -8.90
CA ALA A 79 -9.09 -16.73 -9.46
C ALA A 79 -9.14 -16.91 -10.98
N LEU A 80 -8.03 -16.66 -11.67
CA LEU A 80 -7.89 -16.85 -13.11
C LEU A 80 -7.27 -18.22 -13.48
N GLU A 81 -6.97 -19.05 -12.48
CA GLU A 81 -6.35 -20.37 -12.69
C GLU A 81 -5.07 -20.27 -13.54
N LEU A 82 -4.24 -19.25 -13.27
CA LEU A 82 -2.95 -19.10 -13.93
C LEU A 82 -1.89 -19.96 -13.23
N ASP A 83 -1.04 -20.58 -14.02
CA ASP A 83 0.17 -21.19 -13.50
C ASP A 83 1.11 -20.13 -12.93
N TYR A 84 1.80 -20.43 -11.85
CA TYR A 84 2.73 -19.49 -11.26
C TYR A 84 3.99 -20.14 -10.70
N SER A 85 5.03 -19.35 -10.61
CA SER A 85 6.27 -19.71 -9.93
C SER A 85 6.82 -18.50 -9.18
N PHE A 86 7.73 -18.76 -8.23
CA PHE A 86 8.33 -17.69 -7.43
C PHE A 86 9.81 -17.50 -7.77
N TYR A 87 10.27 -16.25 -7.71
CA TYR A 87 11.68 -15.89 -7.79
C TYR A 87 12.18 -15.27 -6.47
N PRO A 88 13.49 -15.38 -6.16
CA PRO A 88 14.04 -14.87 -4.92
C PRO A 88 14.04 -13.33 -4.85
N VAL A 89 13.80 -12.81 -3.65
CA VAL A 89 13.99 -11.41 -3.28
C VAL A 89 15.06 -11.36 -2.22
N GLN A 90 16.10 -10.58 -2.47
CA GLN A 90 17.26 -10.44 -1.56
C GLN A 90 16.87 -9.67 -0.28
N PRO A 91 17.68 -9.75 0.79
CA PRO A 91 17.41 -9.01 2.02
C PRO A 91 17.29 -7.49 1.84
N ASP A 92 17.97 -6.89 0.87
CA ASP A 92 17.90 -5.48 0.51
C ASP A 92 16.72 -5.15 -0.44
N LEU A 93 15.82 -6.11 -0.68
CA LEU A 93 14.70 -6.07 -1.60
C LEU A 93 15.07 -6.07 -3.10
N THR A 94 16.32 -6.26 -3.44
CA THR A 94 16.72 -6.48 -4.84
C THR A 94 16.06 -7.75 -5.36
N ALA A 95 15.31 -7.61 -6.46
CA ALA A 95 14.68 -8.73 -7.14
C ALA A 95 15.59 -9.26 -8.26
N LEU A 96 15.66 -10.56 -8.40
CA LEU A 96 16.45 -11.22 -9.44
C LEU A 96 15.56 -12.21 -10.22
N PRO A 97 14.55 -11.73 -10.94
CA PRO A 97 13.70 -12.60 -11.73
C PRO A 97 14.47 -13.18 -12.91
N ASN A 98 14.19 -14.45 -13.18
CA ASN A 98 14.58 -15.12 -14.42
C ASN A 98 13.30 -15.77 -14.99
N PRO A 99 12.45 -14.94 -15.64
CA PRO A 99 11.14 -15.41 -16.08
C PRO A 99 11.28 -16.49 -17.16
N PRO A 100 10.40 -17.51 -17.13
CA PRO A 100 10.26 -18.42 -18.23
C PRO A 100 9.82 -17.69 -19.50
N SER A 101 10.20 -18.23 -20.67
CA SER A 101 9.69 -17.73 -21.95
C SER A 101 8.16 -17.87 -22.00
N ASN A 102 7.51 -16.95 -22.72
CA ASN A 102 6.05 -16.87 -22.82
C ASN A 102 5.33 -16.79 -21.46
N SER A 103 5.85 -15.97 -20.56
CA SER A 103 5.30 -15.74 -19.23
C SER A 103 5.06 -14.25 -18.96
N ALA A 104 4.39 -13.95 -17.85
CA ALA A 104 4.40 -12.61 -17.26
C ALA A 104 5.31 -12.58 -16.03
N VAL A 105 6.01 -11.48 -15.78
CA VAL A 105 6.75 -11.25 -14.56
C VAL A 105 6.15 -10.08 -13.79
N LEU A 106 5.87 -10.29 -12.50
CA LEU A 106 5.40 -9.23 -11.62
C LEU A 106 6.56 -8.70 -10.78
N LEU A 107 6.86 -7.41 -10.88
CA LEU A 107 7.86 -6.70 -10.10
C LEU A 107 7.18 -5.77 -9.08
N ILE A 108 7.53 -5.88 -7.80
CA ILE A 108 7.01 -5.01 -6.75
C ILE A 108 7.99 -3.89 -6.44
N HIS A 109 7.50 -2.66 -6.43
CA HIS A 109 8.20 -1.50 -5.89
C HIS A 109 7.88 -1.38 -4.40
N TYR A 110 8.84 -1.81 -3.56
CA TYR A 110 8.59 -1.95 -2.12
C TYR A 110 8.65 -0.62 -1.37
N PHE A 111 7.67 -0.36 -0.50
CA PHE A 111 7.66 0.70 0.51
C PHE A 111 7.80 2.14 -0.01
N GLY A 112 7.60 2.38 -1.30
CA GLY A 112 7.75 3.69 -1.93
C GLY A 112 9.09 3.89 -2.64
N PHE A 113 9.91 2.84 -2.71
CA PHE A 113 11.21 2.84 -3.39
C PHE A 113 11.13 2.03 -4.68
N ILE A 114 11.74 2.56 -5.73
CA ILE A 114 11.81 1.90 -7.03
C ILE A 114 12.72 0.68 -6.92
N ASN A 115 12.26 -0.45 -7.45
CA ASN A 115 13.06 -1.67 -7.46
C ASN A 115 14.19 -1.56 -8.49
N ASN A 116 15.42 -1.89 -8.09
CA ASN A 116 16.64 -1.73 -8.93
C ASN A 116 16.62 -2.62 -10.19
N ALA A 117 15.82 -3.70 -10.20
CA ALA A 117 15.69 -4.56 -11.37
C ALA A 117 14.83 -3.96 -12.50
N VAL A 118 14.14 -2.83 -12.23
CA VAL A 118 13.12 -2.30 -13.13
C VAL A 118 13.65 -1.94 -14.51
N ASP A 119 14.79 -1.24 -14.60
CA ASP A 119 15.32 -0.75 -15.87
C ASP A 119 15.71 -1.91 -16.80
N LYS A 120 16.33 -2.95 -16.24
CA LYS A 120 16.64 -4.16 -16.99
C LYS A 120 15.37 -4.86 -17.48
N LEU A 121 14.40 -5.06 -16.59
CA LEU A 121 13.16 -5.73 -16.96
C LEU A 121 12.35 -4.96 -18.00
N ARG A 122 12.35 -3.62 -17.93
CA ARG A 122 11.72 -2.77 -18.96
C ARG A 122 12.40 -2.90 -20.31
N ALA A 123 13.75 -2.97 -20.34
CA ALA A 123 14.51 -3.11 -21.56
C ALA A 123 14.31 -4.48 -22.22
N ASP A 124 14.15 -5.53 -21.41
CA ASP A 124 14.02 -6.91 -21.89
C ASP A 124 12.56 -7.33 -22.15
N SER A 125 11.56 -6.56 -21.64
CA SER A 125 10.14 -6.90 -21.82
C SER A 125 9.71 -6.80 -23.28
N GLY A 126 8.77 -7.69 -23.68
CA GLY A 126 8.27 -7.79 -25.06
C GLY A 126 9.08 -8.70 -25.95
N GLN A 127 10.21 -9.25 -25.49
CA GLN A 127 10.97 -10.29 -26.21
C GLN A 127 10.46 -11.67 -25.81
N ASP A 128 10.65 -12.05 -24.54
CA ASP A 128 10.31 -13.37 -24.02
C ASP A 128 9.23 -13.35 -22.96
N TYR A 129 8.90 -12.20 -22.37
CA TYR A 129 7.92 -12.07 -21.30
C TYR A 129 7.24 -10.69 -21.28
N LEU A 130 6.10 -10.62 -20.57
CA LEU A 130 5.38 -9.39 -20.28
C LEU A 130 5.73 -8.89 -18.87
N LEU A 131 5.94 -7.58 -18.71
CA LEU A 131 6.25 -6.98 -17.41
C LEU A 131 5.00 -6.39 -16.76
N ILE A 132 4.77 -6.74 -15.49
CA ILE A 132 3.75 -6.13 -14.63
C ILE A 132 4.46 -5.45 -13.46
N GLU A 133 4.30 -4.13 -13.32
CA GLU A 133 4.82 -3.37 -12.20
C GLU A 133 3.72 -3.13 -11.15
N ASP A 134 3.93 -3.66 -9.94
CA ASP A 134 3.10 -3.32 -8.78
C ASP A 134 3.62 -2.01 -8.16
N ALA A 135 2.92 -0.93 -8.45
CA ALA A 135 3.17 0.41 -7.96
C ALA A 135 2.28 0.79 -6.76
N CYS A 136 1.65 -0.18 -6.07
CA CYS A 136 0.75 0.12 -4.95
C CYS A 136 1.43 0.86 -3.79
N HIS A 137 2.74 0.73 -3.63
CA HIS A 137 3.50 1.40 -2.56
C HIS A 137 4.23 2.65 -3.01
N VAL A 138 4.23 2.99 -4.30
CA VAL A 138 4.91 4.19 -4.82
C VAL A 138 3.92 5.24 -5.29
N PHE A 139 4.38 6.49 -5.31
CA PHE A 139 3.66 7.56 -5.97
C PHE A 139 4.02 7.55 -7.46
N LEU A 140 3.02 7.48 -8.30
CA LEU A 140 3.21 7.51 -9.74
C LEU A 140 3.78 8.86 -10.19
N ASN A 141 4.68 8.81 -11.14
CA ASN A 141 5.25 9.95 -11.85
C ASN A 141 5.20 9.67 -13.36
N ASP A 142 5.72 10.58 -14.18
CA ASP A 142 5.70 10.49 -15.65
C ASP A 142 6.31 9.18 -16.18
N GLU A 143 7.25 8.65 -15.47
CA GLU A 143 7.95 7.42 -15.81
C GLU A 143 7.05 6.18 -15.86
N TYR A 144 5.98 6.16 -15.05
CA TYR A 144 5.01 5.06 -15.04
C TYR A 144 3.95 5.15 -16.14
N PHE A 145 3.77 6.32 -16.76
CA PHE A 145 2.70 6.51 -17.73
C PHE A 145 3.15 6.25 -19.17
N ASN A 146 4.45 6.32 -19.45
CA ASN A 146 5.01 6.07 -20.79
C ASN A 146 5.44 4.61 -20.92
N LYS A 147 4.49 3.67 -20.85
CA LYS A 147 4.75 2.24 -20.97
C LYS A 147 4.57 1.75 -22.41
N SER A 148 5.39 0.78 -22.80
CA SER A 148 5.15 0.02 -24.03
C SER A 148 3.91 -0.89 -23.88
N LYS A 149 3.41 -1.44 -25.00
CA LYS A 149 2.28 -2.37 -24.99
C LYS A 149 2.51 -3.67 -24.20
N ASP A 150 3.78 -3.99 -23.93
CA ASP A 150 4.23 -5.21 -23.23
C ASP A 150 4.54 -4.94 -21.76
N GLN A 151 4.22 -3.72 -21.27
CA GLN A 151 4.46 -3.26 -19.92
C GLN A 151 3.15 -2.79 -19.27
N PHE A 152 2.80 -3.45 -18.18
CA PHE A 152 1.61 -3.15 -17.41
C PHE A 152 2.01 -2.54 -16.06
N VAL A 153 1.16 -1.65 -15.56
CA VAL A 153 1.31 -1.08 -14.23
C VAL A 153 -0.04 -0.96 -13.55
N PHE A 154 -0.05 -1.21 -12.24
CA PHE A 154 -1.21 -0.96 -11.41
C PHE A 154 -0.83 -0.33 -10.08
N PHE A 155 -1.76 0.40 -9.48
CA PHE A 155 -1.57 0.99 -8.16
C PHE A 155 -2.87 1.07 -7.35
N SER A 156 -2.76 1.51 -6.09
CA SER A 156 -3.90 1.72 -5.20
C SER A 156 -3.75 2.98 -4.37
N THR A 157 -4.70 3.91 -4.49
CA THR A 157 -4.74 5.13 -3.69
C THR A 157 -4.97 4.88 -2.20
N ARG A 158 -5.61 3.76 -1.83
CA ARG A 158 -5.92 3.37 -0.45
C ARG A 158 -4.68 3.25 0.46
N LYS A 159 -3.52 2.97 -0.13
CA LYS A 159 -2.25 2.84 0.62
C LYS A 159 -1.70 4.18 1.10
N HIS A 160 -2.11 5.27 0.47
CA HIS A 160 -1.53 6.59 0.69
C HIS A 160 -2.53 7.62 1.21
N SER A 161 -3.83 7.33 1.19
CA SER A 161 -4.87 8.32 1.38
C SER A 161 -6.16 7.74 1.98
N PRO A 162 -7.07 8.57 2.48
CA PRO A 162 -8.35 8.14 3.06
C PRO A 162 -9.38 7.69 2.00
N THR A 163 -8.96 7.37 0.79
CA THR A 163 -9.88 6.89 -0.24
C THR A 163 -10.45 5.52 0.14
N VAL A 164 -11.72 5.35 -0.14
CA VAL A 164 -12.49 4.15 0.20
C VAL A 164 -12.17 3.01 -0.75
N LEU A 165 -12.18 3.35 -2.04
CA LEU A 165 -11.80 2.53 -3.18
C LEU A 165 -10.68 3.26 -3.93
N GLY A 166 -10.12 2.65 -4.97
CA GLY A 166 -9.16 3.31 -5.84
C GLY A 166 -8.00 2.41 -6.22
N GLY A 167 -8.27 1.44 -7.08
CA GLY A 167 -7.28 0.76 -7.90
C GLY A 167 -7.25 1.40 -9.30
N TRP A 168 -6.12 1.35 -9.96
CA TRP A 168 -5.95 1.79 -11.33
C TRP A 168 -4.97 0.89 -12.07
N CYS A 169 -5.20 0.67 -13.36
CA CYS A 169 -4.24 0.03 -14.25
C CYS A 169 -4.19 0.76 -15.60
N ASN A 170 -3.07 0.62 -16.31
CA ASN A 170 -2.84 1.26 -17.61
C ASN A 170 -3.51 0.52 -18.78
N LEU A 171 -4.68 -0.05 -18.55
CA LEU A 171 -5.55 -0.60 -19.58
C LEU A 171 -6.73 0.34 -19.81
N ASP A 172 -7.15 0.49 -21.05
CA ASP A 172 -8.36 1.25 -21.40
C ASP A 172 -9.53 0.26 -21.55
N LEU A 173 -10.31 0.14 -20.49
CA LEU A 173 -11.40 -0.83 -20.39
C LEU A 173 -12.70 -0.13 -20.00
N ASP A 174 -13.79 -0.55 -20.61
CA ASP A 174 -15.14 -0.19 -20.17
C ASP A 174 -15.63 -1.23 -19.15
N LEU A 175 -15.79 -0.80 -17.91
CA LEU A 175 -16.23 -1.66 -16.81
C LEU A 175 -17.69 -1.44 -16.48
N ASP A 176 -18.33 -2.47 -15.97
CA ASP A 176 -19.69 -2.39 -15.41
C ASP A 176 -19.75 -1.42 -14.23
N ASP A 177 -20.92 -0.88 -13.98
CA ASP A 177 -21.20 -0.08 -12.79
C ASP A 177 -21.06 -0.92 -11.51
N PRO A 178 -20.79 -0.29 -10.36
CA PRO A 178 -20.66 -0.99 -9.09
C PRO A 178 -21.89 -1.85 -8.80
N CYS A 179 -21.66 -3.12 -8.47
CA CYS A 179 -22.72 -3.96 -7.93
C CYS A 179 -23.11 -3.53 -6.52
N LYS A 180 -24.26 -3.99 -6.04
CA LYS A 180 -24.81 -3.64 -4.73
C LYS A 180 -23.83 -3.88 -3.57
N ASP A 181 -23.04 -4.93 -3.64
CA ASP A 181 -22.06 -5.25 -2.58
C ASP A 181 -20.92 -4.23 -2.54
N ILE A 182 -20.43 -3.79 -3.69
CA ILE A 182 -19.42 -2.72 -3.79
C ILE A 182 -19.98 -1.39 -3.31
N GLU A 183 -21.23 -1.07 -3.62
CA GLU A 183 -21.89 0.13 -3.09
C GLU A 183 -21.99 0.09 -1.57
N ILE A 184 -22.43 -1.03 -0.98
CA ILE A 184 -22.52 -1.22 0.47
C ILE A 184 -21.14 -1.08 1.11
N CYS A 185 -20.10 -1.71 0.55
CA CYS A 185 -18.73 -1.58 1.02
C CYS A 185 -18.24 -0.12 0.96
N THR A 186 -18.58 0.60 -0.09
CA THR A 186 -18.24 2.02 -0.24
C THR A 186 -18.82 2.84 0.90
N TRP A 187 -20.11 2.70 1.17
CA TRP A 187 -20.77 3.44 2.25
C TRP A 187 -20.30 3.03 3.64
N LYS A 188 -20.09 1.74 3.90
CA LYS A 188 -19.51 1.26 5.18
C LYS A 188 -18.14 1.85 5.43
N SER A 189 -17.27 1.86 4.41
CA SER A 189 -15.92 2.41 4.54
C SER A 189 -15.92 3.92 4.73
N LEU A 190 -16.79 4.67 4.05
CA LEU A 190 -16.97 6.11 4.28
C LEU A 190 -17.43 6.38 5.70
N ALA A 191 -18.46 5.66 6.16
CA ALA A 191 -18.98 5.80 7.52
C ALA A 191 -17.90 5.51 8.57
N ALA A 192 -17.13 4.43 8.41
CA ALA A 192 -16.03 4.09 9.33
C ALA A 192 -14.97 5.19 9.41
N ARG A 193 -14.58 5.78 8.28
CA ARG A 193 -13.58 6.86 8.22
C ARG A 193 -14.09 8.15 8.87
N LEU A 194 -15.34 8.51 8.63
CA LEU A 194 -15.96 9.68 9.26
C LEU A 194 -16.11 9.46 10.78
N MET A 195 -16.61 8.31 11.21
CA MET A 195 -16.74 7.97 12.64
C MET A 195 -15.38 8.00 13.34
N LYS A 196 -14.33 7.44 12.71
CA LYS A 196 -12.96 7.54 13.24
C LYS A 196 -12.50 8.99 13.35
N GLY A 197 -12.77 9.82 12.35
CA GLY A 197 -12.46 11.25 12.38
C GLY A 197 -13.15 11.98 13.54
N ILE A 198 -14.43 11.75 13.75
CA ILE A 198 -15.21 12.30 14.88
C ILE A 198 -14.61 11.82 16.20
N TYR A 199 -14.36 10.52 16.34
CA TYR A 199 -13.78 9.92 17.55
C TYR A 199 -12.42 10.54 17.91
N LEU A 200 -11.54 10.75 16.93
CA LEU A 200 -10.21 11.32 17.15
C LEU A 200 -10.21 12.83 17.40
N SER A 201 -11.24 13.56 16.92
CA SER A 201 -11.38 15.00 17.14
C SER A 201 -12.09 15.35 18.44
N ASP A 202 -12.72 14.41 19.10
CA ASP A 202 -13.39 14.60 20.39
C ASP A 202 -12.37 14.82 21.51
N LYS A 203 -12.20 16.09 21.92
CA LYS A 203 -11.28 16.50 22.98
C LYS A 203 -11.86 16.34 24.37
N ASP A 204 -13.16 16.39 24.48
CA ASP A 204 -13.88 16.47 25.77
C ASP A 204 -14.29 15.10 26.31
N GLY A 205 -14.12 14.03 25.51
CA GLY A 205 -14.40 12.66 25.91
C GLY A 205 -15.89 12.31 25.90
N GLU A 206 -16.71 13.11 25.23
CA GLU A 206 -18.15 12.88 25.09
C GLU A 206 -18.49 11.67 24.22
N VAL A 207 -17.60 11.37 23.25
CA VAL A 207 -17.73 10.22 22.36
C VAL A 207 -17.17 8.98 23.04
N ASN A 208 -18.01 8.02 23.29
CA ASN A 208 -17.67 6.82 24.06
C ASN A 208 -16.88 5.77 23.22
N SER A 209 -16.31 4.78 23.92
CA SER A 209 -15.58 3.66 23.32
C SER A 209 -16.39 2.84 22.31
N THR A 210 -17.72 2.89 22.41
CA THR A 210 -18.64 2.20 21.48
C THR A 210 -18.43 2.67 20.03
N MET A 211 -18.09 3.94 19.80
CA MET A 211 -17.79 4.45 18.45
C MET A 211 -16.51 3.83 17.88
N GLU A 212 -15.49 3.60 18.73
CA GLU A 212 -14.26 2.91 18.30
C GLU A 212 -14.57 1.49 17.84
N ASP A 213 -15.33 0.73 18.62
CA ASP A 213 -15.74 -0.62 18.27
C ASP A 213 -16.54 -0.66 16.96
N TYR A 214 -17.41 0.32 16.74
CA TYR A 214 -18.23 0.41 15.53
C TYR A 214 -17.38 0.65 14.27
N TYR A 215 -16.52 1.65 14.27
CA TYR A 215 -15.75 1.90 13.05
C TYR A 215 -14.73 0.78 12.78
N LEU A 216 -14.16 0.17 13.80
CA LEU A 216 -13.29 -1.01 13.64
C LEU A 216 -14.04 -2.21 13.07
N LYS A 217 -15.30 -2.42 13.50
CA LYS A 217 -16.17 -3.45 12.94
C LYS A 217 -16.45 -3.19 11.45
N LEU A 218 -16.81 -1.96 11.09
CA LEU A 218 -17.07 -1.60 9.70
C LEU A 218 -15.83 -1.78 8.80
N PHE A 219 -14.63 -1.41 9.27
CA PHE A 219 -13.38 -1.67 8.52
C PHE A 219 -13.16 -3.16 8.29
N ARG A 220 -13.39 -4.00 9.31
CA ARG A 220 -13.27 -5.47 9.15
C ARG A 220 -14.26 -6.02 8.13
N GLU A 221 -15.53 -5.64 8.22
CA GLU A 221 -16.57 -6.08 7.28
C GLU A 221 -16.23 -5.70 5.82
N VAL A 222 -15.63 -4.53 5.60
CA VAL A 222 -15.18 -4.09 4.27
C VAL A 222 -14.01 -4.94 3.76
N GLU A 223 -13.02 -5.20 4.60
CA GLU A 223 -11.88 -6.06 4.19
C GLU A 223 -12.31 -7.51 3.96
N ASP A 224 -13.21 -8.04 4.78
CA ASP A 224 -13.79 -9.38 4.59
C ASP A 224 -14.55 -9.48 3.27
N SER A 225 -15.30 -8.44 2.89
CA SER A 225 -15.97 -8.39 1.59
C SER A 225 -14.97 -8.38 0.42
N PHE A 226 -13.87 -7.63 0.52
CA PHE A 226 -12.83 -7.67 -0.52
C PHE A 226 -12.09 -9.01 -0.57
N ASN A 227 -12.03 -9.75 0.53
CA ASN A 227 -11.43 -11.07 0.58
C ASN A 227 -12.34 -12.18 0.05
N SER A 228 -13.66 -11.96 0.01
CA SER A 228 -14.64 -12.96 -0.47
C SER A 228 -14.67 -13.12 -1.99
N GLY A 229 -14.12 -12.19 -2.75
CA GLY A 229 -14.05 -12.25 -4.22
C GLY A 229 -13.49 -11.00 -4.85
N ILE A 230 -13.13 -11.11 -6.13
CA ILE A 230 -12.61 -10.00 -6.90
C ILE A 230 -13.72 -9.48 -7.81
N GLN A 231 -14.06 -8.20 -7.65
CA GLN A 231 -15.12 -7.55 -8.41
C GLN A 231 -14.57 -6.27 -9.06
N PRO A 232 -13.98 -6.38 -10.26
CA PRO A 232 -13.53 -5.21 -11.00
C PRO A 232 -14.73 -4.47 -11.57
N THR A 233 -15.10 -3.37 -10.93
CA THR A 233 -16.19 -2.48 -11.37
C THR A 233 -15.66 -1.07 -11.53
N ARG A 234 -16.40 -0.24 -12.25
CA ARG A 234 -16.15 1.20 -12.35
C ARG A 234 -16.17 1.85 -10.97
N LEU A 235 -15.35 2.87 -10.75
CA LEU A 235 -15.44 3.63 -9.51
C LEU A 235 -16.66 4.56 -9.51
N PRO A 236 -17.40 4.65 -8.38
CA PRO A 236 -18.41 5.69 -8.22
C PRO A 236 -17.80 7.08 -8.38
N GLN A 237 -18.52 8.00 -9.05
CA GLN A 237 -18.06 9.38 -9.28
C GLN A 237 -17.68 10.10 -7.98
N LEU A 238 -18.38 9.81 -6.90
CA LEU A 238 -18.05 10.35 -5.56
C LEU A 238 -16.61 10.01 -5.14
N ILE A 239 -16.14 8.80 -5.43
CA ILE A 239 -14.79 8.35 -5.08
C ILE A 239 -13.75 8.99 -5.98
N LEU A 240 -14.03 9.12 -7.27
CA LEU A 240 -13.15 9.86 -8.19
C LEU A 240 -13.00 11.32 -7.76
N ASN A 241 -14.09 11.98 -7.38
CA ASN A 241 -14.06 13.35 -6.85
C ASN A 241 -13.27 13.44 -5.54
N LEU A 242 -13.37 12.43 -4.66
CA LEU A 242 -12.56 12.36 -3.44
C LEU A 242 -11.07 12.23 -3.76
N ILE A 243 -10.69 11.35 -4.67
CA ILE A 243 -9.30 11.19 -5.12
C ILE A 243 -8.77 12.52 -5.70
N ASP A 244 -9.58 13.18 -6.53
CA ASP A 244 -9.22 14.46 -7.17
C ASP A 244 -9.06 15.60 -6.15
N SER A 245 -9.85 15.61 -5.09
CA SER A 245 -9.78 16.64 -4.03
C SER A 245 -8.54 16.56 -3.14
N LEU A 246 -7.77 15.47 -3.19
CA LEU A 246 -6.61 15.28 -2.33
C LEU A 246 -5.39 16.06 -2.81
N SER A 247 -4.73 16.75 -1.89
CA SER A 247 -3.46 17.43 -2.18
C SER A 247 -2.28 16.46 -2.17
N TRP A 248 -2.08 15.76 -3.28
CA TRP A 248 -1.03 14.74 -3.41
C TRP A 248 0.38 15.28 -3.19
N ASN A 249 0.65 16.53 -3.56
CA ASN A 249 1.93 17.19 -3.27
C ASN A 249 2.14 17.37 -1.75
N THR A 250 1.08 17.71 -1.02
CA THR A 250 1.15 17.82 0.45
C THR A 250 1.36 16.46 1.10
N ILE A 251 0.66 15.43 0.60
CA ILE A 251 0.84 14.04 1.05
C ILE A 251 2.29 13.61 0.85
N SER A 252 2.82 13.78 -0.36
CA SER A 252 4.20 13.44 -0.72
C SER A 252 5.20 14.16 0.19
N ARG A 253 5.11 15.47 0.29
CA ARG A 253 6.04 16.27 1.11
C ARG A 253 6.03 15.83 2.57
N LYS A 254 4.85 15.74 3.21
CA LYS A 254 4.75 15.34 4.61
C LYS A 254 5.33 13.96 4.90
N ARG A 255 5.11 12.99 4.01
CA ARG A 255 5.69 11.65 4.16
C ARG A 255 7.22 11.68 4.08
N ARG A 256 7.78 12.45 3.16
CA ARG A 256 9.23 12.63 3.03
C ARG A 256 9.81 13.31 4.28
N ASP A 257 9.20 14.41 4.73
CA ASP A 257 9.64 15.15 5.92
C ASP A 257 9.60 14.25 7.17
N ASN A 258 8.50 13.53 7.39
CA ASN A 258 8.36 12.61 8.53
C ASN A 258 9.35 11.44 8.47
N TRP A 259 9.61 10.90 7.28
CA TRP A 259 10.60 9.83 7.10
C TRP A 259 11.99 10.32 7.51
N GLN A 260 12.39 11.50 7.03
CA GLN A 260 13.70 12.09 7.32
C GLN A 260 13.86 12.34 8.84
N ILE A 261 12.87 12.99 9.45
CA ILE A 261 12.87 13.26 10.90
C ILE A 261 12.99 11.95 11.70
N LEU A 262 12.19 10.95 11.36
CA LEU A 262 12.21 9.68 12.10
C LEU A 262 13.53 8.92 11.89
N HIS A 263 14.10 8.96 10.68
CA HIS A 263 15.40 8.37 10.36
C HIS A 263 16.51 8.98 11.21
N GLU A 264 16.59 10.33 11.28
CA GLU A 264 17.56 11.06 12.08
C GLU A 264 17.38 10.78 13.59
N LEU A 265 16.14 10.76 14.07
CA LEU A 265 15.84 10.50 15.47
C LEU A 265 16.22 9.06 15.87
N LEU A 266 16.01 8.09 15.04
CA LEU A 266 16.35 6.69 15.35
C LEU A 266 17.85 6.44 15.23
N GLY A 267 18.52 7.02 14.25
CA GLY A 267 19.97 6.88 14.04
C GLY A 267 20.39 5.42 14.08
N ASN A 268 21.54 5.14 14.64
CA ASN A 268 22.11 3.77 14.74
C ASN A 268 21.47 2.87 15.83
N LYS A 269 20.31 3.27 16.39
CA LYS A 269 19.60 2.46 17.42
C LYS A 269 18.81 1.31 16.84
N VAL A 270 18.52 1.36 15.55
CA VAL A 270 17.80 0.35 14.78
C VAL A 270 18.53 0.06 13.47
N GLU A 271 18.29 -1.10 12.90
CA GLU A 271 18.71 -1.39 11.53
C GLU A 271 17.64 -0.86 10.58
N HIS A 272 17.97 0.17 9.81
CA HIS A 272 17.10 0.71 8.77
C HIS A 272 17.13 -0.20 7.54
N LEU A 273 15.98 -0.40 6.90
CA LEU A 273 15.94 -1.12 5.63
C LEU A 273 16.48 -0.27 4.47
N PHE A 274 16.30 1.05 4.58
CA PHE A 274 16.79 2.04 3.62
C PHE A 274 17.61 3.09 4.35
N ASP A 275 18.85 3.29 3.91
CA ASP A 275 19.81 4.21 4.57
C ASP A 275 19.56 5.68 4.19
N TYR A 276 18.94 5.94 3.05
CA TYR A 276 18.63 7.27 2.55
C TYR A 276 17.33 7.29 1.75
N LEU A 277 16.79 8.47 1.58
CA LEU A 277 15.57 8.71 0.79
C LEU A 277 15.95 9.31 -0.57
N PRO A 278 15.84 8.56 -1.67
CA PRO A 278 16.13 9.06 -3.02
C PRO A 278 15.26 10.26 -3.39
N ASP A 279 15.76 11.09 -4.31
CA ASP A 279 14.96 12.17 -4.87
C ASP A 279 13.73 11.59 -5.58
N GLY A 280 12.60 12.25 -5.39
CA GLY A 280 11.31 11.82 -5.94
C GLY A 280 10.63 10.65 -5.23
N ALA A 281 11.34 9.83 -4.44
CA ALA A 281 10.71 8.75 -3.69
C ALA A 281 9.75 9.27 -2.61
N VAL A 282 8.58 8.66 -2.50
CA VAL A 282 7.58 8.97 -1.47
C VAL A 282 7.34 7.70 -0.64
N PRO A 283 7.92 7.63 0.57
CA PRO A 283 7.90 6.40 1.35
C PRO A 283 6.50 6.07 1.88
N LEU A 284 6.15 4.78 1.83
CA LEU A 284 4.92 4.25 2.42
C LEU A 284 4.98 4.30 3.95
N GLY A 285 6.14 4.02 4.52
CA GLY A 285 6.43 3.99 5.93
C GLY A 285 7.93 4.05 6.17
N HIS A 286 8.37 4.16 7.41
CA HIS A 286 9.77 4.02 7.79
C HIS A 286 10.03 2.58 8.23
N VAL A 287 10.73 1.81 7.41
CA VAL A 287 10.90 0.37 7.61
C VAL A 287 12.19 0.07 8.37
N ILE A 288 12.06 -0.71 9.44
CA ILE A 288 13.18 -1.15 10.27
C ILE A 288 13.21 -2.68 10.40
N ARG A 289 14.40 -3.24 10.68
CA ARG A 289 14.58 -4.66 10.98
C ARG A 289 14.70 -4.88 12.48
N LEU A 290 14.01 -5.88 12.97
CA LEU A 290 14.01 -6.22 14.39
C LEU A 290 14.03 -7.75 14.57
N LYS A 291 14.91 -8.26 15.43
CA LYS A 291 14.93 -9.69 15.79
C LYS A 291 13.66 -10.12 16.53
N ASN A 292 13.10 -9.24 17.35
CA ASN A 292 11.90 -9.48 18.16
C ASN A 292 10.72 -8.62 17.67
N ARG A 293 10.52 -8.54 16.35
CA ARG A 293 9.57 -7.66 15.68
C ARG A 293 8.16 -7.72 16.30
N ASP A 294 7.60 -8.90 16.54
CA ASP A 294 6.23 -9.05 17.04
C ASP A 294 6.07 -8.50 18.44
N ARG A 295 7.04 -8.78 19.35
CA ARG A 295 7.08 -8.20 20.70
C ARG A 295 7.14 -6.67 20.65
N VAL A 296 7.97 -6.10 19.78
CA VAL A 296 8.08 -4.64 19.65
C VAL A 296 6.78 -4.05 19.11
N LYS A 297 6.16 -4.69 18.12
CA LYS A 297 4.85 -4.31 17.59
C LYS A 297 3.77 -4.27 18.67
N GLU A 298 3.68 -5.32 19.51
CA GLU A 298 2.72 -5.39 20.62
C GLU A 298 2.95 -4.26 21.62
N LYS A 299 4.22 -4.03 21.99
CA LYS A 299 4.58 -2.94 22.91
C LYS A 299 4.29 -1.56 22.34
N LEU A 300 4.48 -1.32 21.05
CA LEU A 300 4.06 -0.09 20.38
C LEU A 300 2.54 0.09 20.41
N ALA A 301 1.78 -0.99 20.21
CA ALA A 301 0.32 -0.95 20.29
C ALA A 301 -0.21 -0.58 21.69
N GLU A 302 0.47 -1.00 22.79
CA GLU A 302 0.18 -0.55 24.16
C GLU A 302 0.30 0.99 24.30
N HIS A 303 1.13 1.61 23.45
CA HIS A 303 1.30 3.06 23.35
C HIS A 303 0.47 3.70 22.23
N ARG A 304 -0.53 2.96 21.70
CA ARG A 304 -1.40 3.38 20.59
C ARG A 304 -0.64 3.73 19.30
N ILE A 305 0.52 3.10 19.07
CA ILE A 305 1.28 3.17 17.82
C ILE A 305 1.08 1.83 17.10
N TYR A 306 0.32 1.87 16.01
CA TYR A 306 -0.03 0.67 15.23
C TYR A 306 0.85 0.58 13.98
N ALA A 307 1.98 -0.08 14.13
CA ALA A 307 2.94 -0.33 13.07
C ALA A 307 2.58 -1.61 12.31
N PRO A 308 2.27 -1.55 11.00
CA PRO A 308 1.91 -2.73 10.23
C PRO A 308 3.12 -3.60 9.91
N VAL A 309 2.84 -4.89 9.69
CA VAL A 309 3.78 -5.87 9.15
C VAL A 309 3.50 -6.05 7.66
N HIS A 310 4.49 -5.80 6.83
CA HIS A 310 4.44 -6.03 5.39
C HIS A 310 5.52 -7.06 5.01
N TRP A 311 5.19 -8.35 4.82
CA TRP A 311 3.93 -9.05 5.02
C TRP A 311 4.20 -10.41 5.67
N PRO A 312 3.25 -11.03 6.35
CA PRO A 312 3.30 -12.48 6.55
C PRO A 312 3.35 -13.15 5.18
N LEU A 313 4.26 -14.10 4.99
CA LEU A 313 4.35 -14.80 3.71
C LEU A 313 3.12 -15.69 3.50
N PRO A 314 2.57 -15.72 2.28
CA PRO A 314 1.58 -16.69 1.87
C PRO A 314 2.02 -18.14 2.12
N GLU A 315 1.07 -19.04 2.35
CA GLU A 315 1.36 -20.46 2.55
C GLU A 315 1.95 -21.12 1.30
N GLU A 316 1.60 -20.58 0.13
CA GLU A 316 2.07 -21.03 -1.19
C GLU A 316 3.58 -20.78 -1.40
N VAL A 317 4.19 -19.89 -0.62
CA VAL A 317 5.64 -19.62 -0.71
C VAL A 317 6.42 -20.62 0.14
N ASP A 318 7.22 -21.46 -0.51
CA ASP A 318 8.12 -22.38 0.19
C ASP A 318 9.24 -21.62 0.93
N LYS A 319 9.08 -21.49 2.24
CA LYS A 319 10.01 -20.79 3.13
C LYS A 319 11.41 -21.42 3.20
N LYS A 320 11.56 -22.69 2.80
CA LYS A 320 12.87 -23.38 2.72
C LYS A 320 13.59 -23.03 1.43
N LYS A 321 12.83 -22.90 0.34
CA LYS A 321 13.35 -22.50 -0.96
C LYS A 321 13.68 -21.00 -1.01
N PHE A 322 12.95 -20.17 -0.24
CA PHE A 322 13.11 -18.71 -0.21
C PHE A 322 13.41 -18.20 1.21
N PRO A 323 14.58 -18.54 1.80
CA PRO A 323 14.92 -18.19 3.18
C PRO A 323 15.02 -16.67 3.39
N ASP A 324 15.49 -15.90 2.41
CA ASP A 324 15.59 -14.44 2.51
C ASP A 324 14.20 -13.78 2.62
N SER A 325 13.22 -14.26 1.84
CA SER A 325 11.85 -13.78 1.96
C SER A 325 11.25 -14.09 3.33
N LYS A 326 11.61 -15.24 3.92
CA LYS A 326 11.21 -15.57 5.29
C LYS A 326 11.84 -14.59 6.29
N VAL A 327 13.13 -14.29 6.16
CA VAL A 327 13.82 -13.32 7.03
C VAL A 327 13.17 -11.93 6.91
N LEU A 328 12.87 -11.47 5.70
CA LEU A 328 12.14 -10.22 5.48
C LEU A 328 10.78 -10.21 6.20
N SER A 329 10.00 -11.27 6.00
CA SER A 329 8.68 -11.41 6.63
C SER A 329 8.74 -11.41 8.16
N ASP A 330 9.74 -12.06 8.75
CA ASP A 330 9.85 -12.21 10.20
C ASP A 330 10.43 -10.98 10.90
N SER A 331 11.22 -10.17 10.19
CA SER A 331 12.01 -9.09 10.81
C SER A 331 11.51 -7.68 10.53
N LEU A 332 10.80 -7.43 9.41
CA LEU A 332 10.42 -6.07 9.02
C LEU A 332 9.24 -5.54 9.83
N LEU A 333 9.35 -4.28 10.27
CA LEU A 333 8.28 -3.49 10.87
C LEU A 333 8.22 -2.13 10.19
N THR A 334 7.01 -1.72 9.77
CA THR A 334 6.81 -0.44 9.11
C THR A 334 6.25 0.59 10.09
N LEU A 335 7.03 1.59 10.43
CA LEU A 335 6.60 2.67 11.33
C LEU A 335 5.75 3.69 10.54
N PRO A 336 4.63 4.18 11.11
CA PRO A 336 3.76 5.15 10.46
C PRO A 336 4.44 6.51 10.31
N ILE A 337 4.41 7.08 9.10
CA ILE A 337 4.97 8.40 8.78
C ILE A 337 4.03 9.22 7.89
N ASP A 338 2.78 8.81 7.78
CA ASP A 338 1.88 9.37 6.80
C ASP A 338 1.49 10.84 7.09
N GLN A 339 0.79 11.45 6.16
CA GLN A 339 0.49 12.89 6.16
C GLN A 339 -0.36 13.39 7.34
N ARG A 340 -0.91 12.51 8.16
CA ARG A 340 -1.67 12.85 9.37
C ARG A 340 -0.77 13.36 10.50
N TYR A 341 0.50 13.04 10.43
CA TYR A 341 1.48 13.24 11.50
C TYR A 341 2.45 14.36 11.18
N GLY A 342 3.17 14.80 12.22
CA GLY A 342 4.20 15.82 12.15
C GLY A 342 5.40 15.52 13.06
N PRO A 343 6.31 16.50 13.25
CA PRO A 343 7.55 16.29 14.01
C PRO A 343 7.36 15.74 15.43
N ASP A 344 6.32 16.22 16.15
CA ASP A 344 6.04 15.75 17.52
C ASP A 344 5.64 14.29 17.55
N ASP A 345 4.91 13.82 16.53
CA ASP A 345 4.55 12.42 16.40
C ASP A 345 5.76 11.55 16.11
N MET A 346 6.65 12.02 15.25
CA MET A 346 7.92 11.32 14.96
C MET A 346 8.79 11.23 16.21
N ASN A 347 8.86 12.30 17.00
CA ASN A 347 9.55 12.27 18.30
C ASN A 347 8.90 11.26 19.26
N TYR A 348 7.58 11.20 19.31
CA TYR A 348 6.86 10.26 20.16
C TYR A 348 7.13 8.80 19.75
N ILE A 349 7.05 8.49 18.44
CA ILE A 349 7.38 7.16 17.92
C ILE A 349 8.82 6.79 18.28
N ALA A 350 9.79 7.66 17.97
CA ALA A 350 11.21 7.39 18.20
C ALA A 350 11.53 7.17 19.68
N ASN A 351 11.01 8.02 20.58
CA ASN A 351 11.26 7.92 22.02
C ASN A 351 10.58 6.67 22.62
N THR A 352 9.39 6.33 22.15
CA THR A 352 8.68 5.12 22.57
C THR A 352 9.44 3.87 22.13
N LEU A 353 9.84 3.80 20.86
CA LEU A 353 10.60 2.67 20.34
C LEU A 353 11.93 2.48 21.07
N LYS A 354 12.69 3.57 21.29
CA LYS A 354 13.97 3.51 22.03
C LYS A 354 13.84 2.99 23.47
N ARG A 355 12.68 3.16 24.09
CA ARG A 355 12.41 2.62 25.45
C ARG A 355 12.01 1.15 25.43
N ILE A 356 11.46 0.68 24.33
CA ILE A 356 11.02 -0.71 24.16
C ILE A 356 12.20 -1.62 23.79
N LEU A 357 13.17 -1.11 23.01
CA LEU A 357 14.37 -1.83 22.59
C LEU A 357 15.35 -2.04 23.74
#